data_4860057413f0c89f81015978b95a357e
#
_entry.id   4860057413f0c89f81015978b95a357e
#
_cell.length_a   1.000
_cell.length_b   1.000
_cell.length_c   1.000
_cell.angle_alpha   90.00
_cell.angle_beta   90.00
_cell.angle_gamma   90.00
#
_symmetry.space_group_name_H-M   'P 1'
#
loop_
_entity.id
_entity.type
_entity.pdbx_description
1 polymer ?
#
loop_
_entity_poly.entity_id
_entity_poly.type
_entity_poly.pdbx_seq_one_letter_code
_entity_poly.pdbx_strand_id
1 'polypeptide(L)'
;MSLPERSAITGEINAMHKRTGIHPAVLMSYLGLPKSTWNEWHGRKDTETRHNHGTPKSNWVTPEETRKIIEFCGNYKDRLRGYRYLSWLMVDRGVACVRPSTLYRILRRNGLFPKWAAPAELKKKGFDQPTRPNEQWHTDFSYVRVSGVFYYFACILDGFSRKILVWDLFQTMEGLNIEILVTRAKELYPDAHARIIHDNGRQFTSREFLELVARLELMETSTSPFHPQSNGKVERMHRTMKTEEVRRDDYNGGDDARPKMGRWVNFYDSERLHSAIGYLTPDEVFAGKMEERLAERREKMYHADRARQTYWRNRQT
;
A
#
# COMPACT_ATOMS: atom_id res chain seq x y z
N MET A 1 -16.25 -32.33 5.21
CA MET A 1 -17.08 -33.56 5.21
C MET A 1 -17.37 -33.91 3.77
N SER A 2 -17.07 -35.15 3.36
CA SER A 2 -17.24 -35.64 1.99
C SER A 2 -18.72 -35.95 1.67
N LEU A 3 -19.08 -36.06 0.39
CA LEU A 3 -20.45 -36.43 -0.04
C LEU A 3 -20.91 -37.77 0.55
N PRO A 4 -20.08 -38.85 0.54
CA PRO A 4 -20.46 -40.13 1.17
C PRO A 4 -20.73 -40.01 2.66
N GLU A 5 -19.94 -39.26 3.41
CA GLU A 5 -20.14 -39.04 4.85
C GLU A 5 -21.44 -38.29 5.14
N ARG A 6 -21.79 -37.27 4.33
CA ARG A 6 -23.05 -36.53 4.47
C ARG A 6 -24.26 -37.43 4.19
N SER A 7 -24.20 -38.24 3.15
CA SER A 7 -25.25 -39.17 2.78
C SER A 7 -25.47 -40.21 3.88
N ALA A 8 -24.41 -40.77 4.46
CA ALA A 8 -24.48 -41.70 5.56
C ALA A 8 -25.15 -41.06 6.80
N ILE A 9 -24.69 -39.88 7.22
CA ILE A 9 -25.26 -39.17 8.37
C ILE A 9 -26.74 -38.82 8.13
N THR A 10 -27.09 -38.35 6.94
CA THR A 10 -28.46 -38.00 6.61
C THR A 10 -29.37 -39.23 6.60
N GLY A 11 -28.87 -40.36 6.12
CA GLY A 11 -29.55 -41.66 6.17
C GLY A 11 -29.85 -42.11 7.59
N GLU A 12 -28.86 -42.07 8.46
CA GLU A 12 -28.97 -42.42 9.89
C GLU A 12 -29.97 -41.52 10.64
N ILE A 13 -29.89 -40.21 10.41
CA ILE A 13 -30.81 -39.24 11.06
C ILE A 13 -32.27 -39.51 10.59
N ASN A 14 -32.49 -39.80 9.31
CA ASN A 14 -33.80 -40.15 8.83
C ASN A 14 -34.34 -41.47 9.40
N ALA A 15 -33.48 -42.47 9.55
CA ALA A 15 -33.83 -43.74 10.20
C ALA A 15 -34.17 -43.54 11.68
N MET A 16 -33.39 -42.75 12.39
CA MET A 16 -33.65 -42.38 13.82
C MET A 16 -34.97 -41.61 13.96
N HIS A 17 -35.19 -40.62 13.09
CA HIS A 17 -36.44 -39.84 13.07
C HIS A 17 -37.66 -40.73 12.92
N LYS A 18 -37.64 -41.66 11.96
CA LYS A 18 -38.73 -42.63 11.74
C LYS A 18 -38.97 -43.54 12.95
N ARG A 19 -37.92 -43.93 13.67
CA ARG A 19 -38.00 -44.83 14.80
C ARG A 19 -38.43 -44.15 16.12
N THR A 20 -37.99 -42.89 16.31
CA THR A 20 -38.14 -42.21 17.62
C THR A 20 -39.13 -41.05 17.58
N GLY A 21 -39.53 -40.55 16.41
CA GLY A 21 -40.33 -39.34 16.25
C GLY A 21 -39.58 -38.03 16.56
N ILE A 22 -38.31 -38.11 16.96
CA ILE A 22 -37.52 -36.90 17.28
C ILE A 22 -37.20 -36.12 16.01
N HIS A 23 -37.43 -34.81 16.04
CA HIS A 23 -37.22 -33.99 14.88
C HIS A 23 -35.75 -33.97 14.41
N PRO A 24 -35.45 -34.10 13.10
CA PRO A 24 -34.07 -34.17 12.59
C PRO A 24 -33.13 -33.06 13.06
N ALA A 25 -33.63 -31.83 13.20
CA ALA A 25 -32.84 -30.72 13.72
C ALA A 25 -32.34 -30.94 15.17
N VAL A 26 -33.08 -31.69 15.99
CA VAL A 26 -32.66 -32.02 17.35
C VAL A 26 -31.59 -33.11 17.30
N LEU A 27 -31.77 -34.11 16.43
CA LEU A 27 -30.77 -35.17 16.23
C LEU A 27 -29.44 -34.60 15.71
N MET A 28 -29.49 -33.62 14.82
CA MET A 28 -28.31 -32.89 14.35
C MET A 28 -27.59 -32.14 15.48
N SER A 29 -28.34 -31.55 16.42
CA SER A 29 -27.74 -30.84 17.56
C SER A 29 -26.95 -31.76 18.47
N TYR A 30 -27.36 -33.02 18.63
CA TYR A 30 -26.58 -34.03 19.37
C TYR A 30 -25.26 -34.40 18.70
N LEU A 31 -25.17 -34.21 17.39
CA LEU A 31 -23.93 -34.37 16.62
C LEU A 31 -23.09 -33.09 16.55
N GLY A 32 -23.47 -32.05 17.28
CA GLY A 32 -22.80 -30.72 17.20
C GLY A 32 -22.95 -29.99 15.87
N LEU A 33 -23.95 -30.38 15.06
CA LEU A 33 -24.18 -29.79 13.72
C LEU A 33 -25.35 -28.80 13.77
N PRO A 34 -25.21 -27.58 13.18
CA PRO A 34 -26.28 -26.59 13.20
C PRO A 34 -27.49 -27.01 12.32
N LYS A 35 -28.69 -26.55 12.70
CA LYS A 35 -29.92 -26.79 11.96
C LYS A 35 -29.86 -26.38 10.48
N SER A 36 -29.11 -25.33 10.16
CA SER A 36 -28.88 -24.87 8.79
C SER A 36 -28.22 -25.93 7.92
N THR A 37 -27.33 -26.73 8.49
CA THR A 37 -26.64 -27.83 7.80
C THR A 37 -27.61 -28.93 7.38
N TRP A 38 -28.63 -29.24 8.21
CA TRP A 38 -29.67 -30.17 7.82
C TRP A 38 -30.46 -29.67 6.60
N ASN A 39 -30.94 -28.43 6.63
CA ASN A 39 -31.68 -27.84 5.55
C ASN A 39 -30.84 -27.75 4.26
N GLU A 40 -29.56 -27.50 4.40
CA GLU A 40 -28.63 -27.47 3.26
C GLU A 40 -28.45 -28.87 2.64
N TRP A 41 -28.33 -29.91 3.45
CA TRP A 41 -28.12 -31.27 2.97
C TRP A 41 -29.43 -31.91 2.42
N HIS A 42 -30.57 -31.57 3.00
CA HIS A 42 -31.86 -32.14 2.64
C HIS A 42 -32.52 -31.43 1.44
N GLY A 43 -32.28 -30.11 1.33
CA GLY A 43 -32.84 -29.31 0.20
C GLY A 43 -32.05 -29.43 -1.10
N ARG A 44 -30.81 -29.91 -1.04
CA ARG A 44 -30.03 -30.21 -2.24
C ARG A 44 -30.20 -31.66 -2.60
N LYS A 45 -31.08 -31.95 -3.61
CA LYS A 45 -30.96 -33.21 -4.35
C LYS A 45 -29.49 -33.40 -4.70
N ASP A 46 -28.98 -34.64 -4.65
CA ASP A 46 -27.59 -35.08 -4.94
C ASP A 46 -27.06 -34.67 -6.34
N THR A 47 -27.32 -33.46 -6.73
CA THR A 47 -26.49 -32.82 -7.73
C THR A 47 -25.21 -32.41 -7.00
N GLU A 48 -24.10 -33.10 -7.31
CA GLU A 48 -22.78 -32.50 -7.14
C GLU A 48 -22.95 -31.01 -7.29
N THR A 49 -22.69 -30.24 -6.25
CA THR A 49 -22.54 -28.79 -6.41
C THR A 49 -21.46 -28.68 -7.47
N ARG A 50 -21.88 -28.57 -8.71
CA ARG A 50 -21.01 -28.13 -9.77
C ARG A 50 -20.53 -26.78 -9.31
N HIS A 51 -19.50 -26.79 -8.44
CA HIS A 51 -18.60 -25.67 -8.47
C HIS A 51 -18.37 -25.50 -9.95
N ASN A 52 -18.65 -24.33 -10.46
CA ASN A 52 -18.60 -23.95 -11.87
C ASN A 52 -17.20 -24.24 -12.45
N HIS A 53 -16.75 -25.50 -12.41
CA HIS A 53 -15.45 -25.98 -12.81
C HIS A 53 -15.34 -26.18 -14.32
N GLY A 54 -16.45 -25.95 -15.02
CA GLY A 54 -16.47 -26.34 -16.43
C GLY A 54 -16.14 -25.23 -17.40
N THR A 55 -16.68 -24.03 -17.24
CA THR A 55 -16.59 -23.02 -18.29
C THR A 55 -15.89 -21.78 -17.79
N PRO A 56 -14.70 -21.45 -18.33
CA PRO A 56 -14.01 -20.21 -17.97
C PRO A 56 -14.90 -19.01 -18.25
N LYS A 57 -15.05 -18.12 -17.24
CA LYS A 57 -15.77 -16.86 -17.46
C LYS A 57 -14.94 -15.98 -18.39
N SER A 58 -15.60 -15.19 -19.22
CA SER A 58 -14.96 -14.32 -20.21
C SER A 58 -13.93 -13.32 -19.63
N ASN A 59 -13.98 -13.05 -18.33
CA ASN A 59 -13.05 -12.15 -17.63
C ASN A 59 -11.96 -12.87 -16.84
N TRP A 60 -11.84 -14.20 -16.95
CA TRP A 60 -10.79 -14.93 -16.26
C TRP A 60 -9.43 -14.61 -16.88
N VAL A 61 -8.43 -14.46 -16.00
CA VAL A 61 -7.04 -14.31 -16.41
C VAL A 61 -6.62 -15.54 -17.22
N THR A 62 -5.95 -15.33 -18.34
CA THR A 62 -5.53 -16.41 -19.21
C THR A 62 -4.38 -17.21 -18.57
N PRO A 63 -4.14 -18.47 -19.00
CA PRO A 63 -3.00 -19.26 -18.52
C PRO A 63 -1.68 -18.56 -18.78
N GLU A 64 -1.52 -17.90 -19.92
CA GLU A 64 -0.31 -17.15 -20.26
C GLU A 64 -0.10 -15.96 -19.37
N GLU A 65 -1.14 -15.15 -19.12
CA GLU A 65 -1.06 -14.04 -18.16
C GLU A 65 -0.74 -14.54 -16.75
N THR A 66 -1.33 -15.66 -16.33
CA THR A 66 -1.05 -16.27 -15.03
C THR A 66 0.43 -16.63 -14.90
N ARG A 67 1.02 -17.22 -15.95
CA ARG A 67 2.45 -17.53 -15.99
C ARG A 67 3.32 -16.28 -15.86
N LYS A 68 3.04 -15.23 -16.65
CA LYS A 68 3.76 -13.93 -16.58
C LYS A 68 3.67 -13.31 -15.18
N ILE A 69 2.51 -13.37 -14.54
CA ILE A 69 2.28 -12.87 -13.18
C ILE A 69 3.15 -13.64 -12.18
N ILE A 70 3.13 -14.98 -12.24
CA ILE A 70 3.91 -15.83 -11.33
C ILE A 70 5.39 -15.59 -11.49
N GLU A 71 5.89 -15.54 -12.73
CA GLU A 71 7.28 -15.27 -13.05
C GLU A 71 7.72 -13.89 -12.53
N PHE A 72 6.95 -12.84 -12.84
CA PHE A 72 7.24 -11.49 -12.36
C PHE A 72 7.30 -11.42 -10.84
N CYS A 73 6.26 -11.93 -10.16
CA CYS A 73 6.19 -11.89 -8.71
C CYS A 73 7.22 -12.79 -8.02
N GLY A 74 7.58 -13.93 -8.63
CA GLY A 74 8.62 -14.84 -8.13
C GLY A 74 10.01 -14.22 -8.20
N ASN A 75 10.30 -13.50 -9.26
CA ASN A 75 11.57 -12.83 -9.50
C ASN A 75 11.70 -11.45 -8.83
N TYR A 76 10.58 -10.90 -8.34
CA TYR A 76 10.60 -9.58 -7.71
C TYR A 76 11.30 -9.63 -6.36
N LYS A 77 12.49 -9.02 -6.28
CA LYS A 77 13.37 -9.10 -5.10
C LYS A 77 12.80 -8.43 -3.87
N ASP A 78 11.99 -7.39 -4.04
CA ASP A 78 11.42 -6.63 -2.94
C ASP A 78 10.05 -7.18 -2.47
N ARG A 79 10.08 -8.34 -1.82
CA ARG A 79 8.89 -9.01 -1.26
C ARG A 79 8.19 -8.25 -0.14
N LEU A 80 8.77 -7.15 0.34
CA LEU A 80 8.17 -6.30 1.39
C LEU A 80 7.03 -5.43 0.84
N ARG A 81 6.95 -5.28 -0.47
CA ARG A 81 5.92 -4.49 -1.13
C ARG A 81 4.72 -5.36 -1.45
N GLY A 82 3.60 -5.04 -0.83
CA GLY A 82 2.41 -5.87 -0.90
C GLY A 82 1.82 -6.08 -2.30
N TYR A 83 0.93 -7.07 -2.43
CA TYR A 83 0.30 -7.44 -3.70
C TYR A 83 -0.42 -6.26 -4.41
N ARG A 84 -0.92 -5.27 -3.67
CA ARG A 84 -1.53 -4.07 -4.28
C ARG A 84 -0.50 -3.24 -5.03
N TYR A 85 0.68 -3.07 -4.44
CA TYR A 85 1.81 -2.41 -5.09
C TYR A 85 2.23 -3.17 -6.35
N LEU A 86 2.44 -4.49 -6.26
CA LEU A 86 2.83 -5.34 -7.39
C LEU A 86 1.80 -5.32 -8.52
N SER A 87 0.49 -5.28 -8.19
CA SER A 87 -0.57 -5.20 -9.18
C SER A 87 -0.44 -3.94 -10.04
N TRP A 88 -0.29 -2.77 -9.42
CA TRP A 88 -0.14 -1.51 -10.16
C TRP A 88 1.19 -1.41 -10.89
N LEU A 89 2.27 -1.90 -10.29
CA LEU A 89 3.57 -1.95 -10.94
C LEU A 89 3.53 -2.79 -12.23
N MET A 90 2.83 -3.94 -12.21
CA MET A 90 2.65 -4.77 -13.42
C MET A 90 1.84 -4.05 -14.50
N VAL A 91 0.79 -3.33 -14.12
CA VAL A 91 -0.02 -2.52 -15.05
C VAL A 91 0.85 -1.45 -15.70
N ASP A 92 1.63 -0.72 -14.92
CA ASP A 92 2.50 0.35 -15.43
C ASP A 92 3.60 -0.19 -16.34
N ARG A 93 4.19 -1.33 -15.99
CA ARG A 93 5.24 -2.01 -16.79
C ARG A 93 4.70 -2.84 -17.95
N GLY A 94 3.40 -2.90 -18.14
CA GLY A 94 2.78 -3.69 -19.24
C GLY A 94 2.95 -5.21 -19.10
N VAL A 95 3.25 -5.72 -17.90
CA VAL A 95 3.44 -7.16 -17.66
C VAL A 95 2.09 -7.88 -17.66
N ALA A 96 1.16 -7.40 -16.85
CA ALA A 96 -0.20 -7.91 -16.78
C ALA A 96 -1.14 -6.87 -16.16
N CYS A 97 -2.35 -6.76 -16.70
CA CYS A 97 -3.36 -5.82 -16.23
C CYS A 97 -4.41 -6.55 -15.39
N VAL A 98 -4.11 -6.79 -14.11
CA VAL A 98 -5.01 -7.48 -13.17
C VAL A 98 -5.32 -6.63 -11.95
N ARG A 99 -6.56 -6.72 -11.46
CA ARG A 99 -6.94 -6.04 -10.21
C ARG A 99 -6.22 -6.66 -9.02
N PRO A 100 -5.93 -5.88 -7.96
CA PRO A 100 -5.23 -6.37 -6.77
C PRO A 100 -5.87 -7.62 -6.15
N SER A 101 -7.21 -7.71 -6.12
CA SER A 101 -7.92 -8.89 -5.60
C SER A 101 -7.69 -10.15 -6.45
N THR A 102 -7.53 -10.00 -7.74
CA THR A 102 -7.21 -11.11 -8.65
C THR A 102 -5.78 -11.56 -8.46
N LEU A 103 -4.82 -10.62 -8.38
CA LEU A 103 -3.43 -10.93 -8.06
C LEU A 103 -3.30 -11.67 -6.73
N TYR A 104 -3.99 -11.19 -5.68
CA TYR A 104 -4.02 -11.85 -4.38
C TYR A 104 -4.41 -13.33 -4.51
N ARG A 105 -5.48 -13.64 -5.25
CA ARG A 105 -5.96 -15.02 -5.45
C ARG A 105 -4.94 -15.88 -6.19
N ILE A 106 -4.29 -15.33 -7.23
CA ILE A 106 -3.26 -16.03 -7.99
C ILE A 106 -2.05 -16.35 -7.08
N LEU A 107 -1.52 -15.36 -6.37
CA LEU A 107 -0.38 -15.54 -5.47
C LEU A 107 -0.68 -16.55 -4.35
N ARG A 108 -1.87 -16.48 -3.76
CA ARG A 108 -2.30 -17.42 -2.72
C ARG A 108 -2.36 -18.87 -3.22
N ARG A 109 -2.94 -19.09 -4.42
CA ARG A 109 -3.04 -20.42 -5.03
C ARG A 109 -1.69 -21.03 -5.37
N ASN A 110 -0.70 -20.21 -5.66
CA ASN A 110 0.65 -20.65 -6.05
C ASN A 110 1.67 -20.59 -4.91
N GLY A 111 1.24 -20.41 -3.67
CA GLY A 111 2.13 -20.39 -2.51
C GLY A 111 3.13 -19.22 -2.47
N LEU A 112 2.93 -18.19 -3.31
CA LEU A 112 3.80 -17.01 -3.41
C LEU A 112 3.41 -15.89 -2.46
N PHE A 113 2.45 -16.12 -1.60
CA PHE A 113 1.93 -15.10 -0.69
C PHE A 113 2.87 -14.94 0.51
N PRO A 114 3.44 -13.77 0.74
CA PRO A 114 4.23 -13.53 1.94
C PRO A 114 3.34 -13.63 3.19
N LYS A 115 3.87 -14.21 4.28
CA LYS A 115 3.18 -14.20 5.59
C LYS A 115 3.07 -12.74 6.04
N TRP A 116 1.86 -12.21 6.08
CA TRP A 116 1.59 -10.80 6.36
C TRP A 116 1.38 -10.52 7.83
N ALA A 117 1.94 -9.38 8.26
CA ALA A 117 1.57 -8.74 9.51
C ALA A 117 0.12 -8.22 9.47
N ALA A 118 -0.48 -8.09 10.65
CA ALA A 118 -1.85 -7.66 10.87
C ALA A 118 -2.30 -6.43 10.05
N PRO A 119 -3.60 -6.28 9.75
CA PRO A 119 -4.14 -5.11 9.09
C PRO A 119 -3.78 -3.84 9.87
N ALA A 120 -3.39 -2.79 9.15
CA ALA A 120 -3.15 -1.50 9.76
C ALA A 120 -4.46 -0.96 10.35
N GLU A 121 -4.40 -0.46 11.58
CA GLU A 121 -5.53 0.20 12.22
C GLU A 121 -6.12 1.30 11.34
N LEU A 122 -7.43 1.40 11.31
CA LEU A 122 -8.16 2.47 10.65
C LEU A 122 -7.79 3.80 11.30
N LYS A 123 -7.10 4.65 10.58
CA LYS A 123 -6.67 5.96 11.06
C LYS A 123 -7.87 6.89 11.16
N LYS A 124 -8.01 7.57 12.30
CA LYS A 124 -8.94 8.68 12.48
C LYS A 124 -8.62 9.78 11.46
N LYS A 125 -9.66 10.49 10.98
CA LYS A 125 -9.48 11.68 10.13
C LYS A 125 -8.62 12.70 10.89
N GLY A 126 -7.49 13.04 10.30
CA GLY A 126 -6.59 14.06 10.82
C GLY A 126 -6.80 15.38 10.11
N PHE A 127 -5.94 16.32 10.43
CA PHE A 127 -5.72 17.64 9.88
C PHE A 127 -6.24 17.85 8.44
N ASP A 128 -6.59 19.10 8.07
CA ASP A 128 -6.91 19.48 6.70
C ASP A 128 -5.90 18.93 5.72
N GLN A 129 -6.40 18.20 4.72
CA GLN A 129 -5.54 17.62 3.71
C GLN A 129 -5.31 18.64 2.59
N PRO A 130 -4.06 18.81 2.14
CA PRO A 130 -3.77 19.68 1.01
C PRO A 130 -4.45 19.16 -0.25
N THR A 131 -4.86 20.07 -1.12
CA THR A 131 -5.57 19.79 -2.38
C THR A 131 -4.66 19.91 -3.60
N ARG A 132 -3.51 20.56 -3.45
CA ARG A 132 -2.50 20.77 -4.50
C ARG A 132 -1.07 20.78 -3.92
N PRO A 133 -0.05 20.65 -4.78
CA PRO A 133 1.35 20.80 -4.37
C PRO A 133 1.62 22.17 -3.73
N ASN A 134 2.60 22.18 -2.83
CA ASN A 134 3.07 23.41 -2.16
C ASN A 134 2.06 24.13 -1.25
N GLU A 135 0.97 23.47 -0.84
CA GLU A 135 0.07 23.99 0.21
C GLU A 135 0.57 23.66 1.62
N GLN A 136 1.19 22.49 1.78
CA GLN A 136 1.71 22.03 3.07
C GLN A 136 3.07 21.39 2.89
N TRP A 137 4.05 21.86 3.62
CA TRP A 137 5.39 21.29 3.72
C TRP A 137 5.59 20.68 5.08
N HIS A 138 5.90 19.39 5.13
CA HIS A 138 6.19 18.69 6.39
C HIS A 138 7.69 18.56 6.54
N THR A 139 8.20 18.83 7.75
CA THR A 139 9.61 18.67 8.07
C THR A 139 9.81 17.98 9.40
N ASP A 140 10.88 17.22 9.49
CA ASP A 140 11.29 16.51 10.70
C ASP A 140 12.72 15.97 10.53
N PHE A 141 13.37 15.66 11.64
CA PHE A 141 14.67 14.97 11.67
C PHE A 141 14.51 13.47 11.89
N SER A 142 15.34 12.69 11.23
CA SER A 142 15.44 11.26 11.46
C SER A 142 16.87 10.83 11.69
N TYR A 143 17.10 10.09 12.77
CA TYR A 143 18.42 9.52 13.08
C TYR A 143 18.80 8.45 12.06
N VAL A 144 20.02 8.55 11.54
CA VAL A 144 20.68 7.57 10.66
C VAL A 144 22.03 7.21 11.25
N ARG A 145 22.28 5.93 11.46
CA ARG A 145 23.57 5.46 11.97
C ARG A 145 24.52 5.23 10.80
N VAL A 146 25.67 5.93 10.82
CA VAL A 146 26.70 5.87 9.79
C VAL A 146 28.02 5.52 10.46
N SER A 147 28.61 4.38 10.21
CA SER A 147 29.87 3.91 10.82
C SER A 147 29.93 4.11 12.35
N GLY A 148 28.82 3.81 13.03
CA GLY A 148 28.74 3.95 14.50
C GLY A 148 28.40 5.34 15.02
N VAL A 149 28.45 6.38 14.19
CA VAL A 149 28.10 7.77 14.53
C VAL A 149 26.66 8.07 14.09
N PHE A 150 25.94 8.90 14.83
CA PHE A 150 24.62 9.37 14.43
C PHE A 150 24.73 10.59 13.52
N TYR A 151 24.04 10.49 12.39
CA TYR A 151 23.71 11.59 11.50
C TYR A 151 22.21 11.86 11.54
N TYR A 152 21.79 13.00 11.04
CA TYR A 152 20.42 13.47 11.07
C TYR A 152 19.97 13.73 9.64
N PHE A 153 19.14 12.84 9.12
CA PHE A 153 18.45 13.09 7.86
C PHE A 153 17.31 14.07 8.11
N ALA A 154 17.28 15.17 7.39
CA ALA A 154 16.19 16.13 7.42
C ALA A 154 15.70 16.41 6.01
N CYS A 155 14.41 16.70 5.84
CA CYS A 155 13.83 17.00 4.55
C CYS A 155 12.62 17.92 4.66
N ILE A 156 12.27 18.53 3.54
CA ILE A 156 10.97 19.17 3.31
C ILE A 156 10.16 18.24 2.41
N LEU A 157 9.06 17.72 2.91
CA LEU A 157 8.15 16.80 2.23
C LEU A 157 6.87 17.53 1.82
N ASP A 158 6.51 17.52 0.55
CA ASP A 158 5.22 18.04 0.10
C ASP A 158 4.06 17.19 0.62
N GLY A 159 3.13 17.83 1.29
CA GLY A 159 2.03 17.18 1.97
C GLY A 159 0.97 16.58 1.04
N PHE A 160 0.87 17.07 -0.19
CA PHE A 160 -0.06 16.57 -1.21
C PHE A 160 0.53 15.37 -1.96
N SER A 161 1.63 15.58 -2.66
CA SER A 161 2.26 14.58 -3.52
C SER A 161 3.11 13.55 -2.78
N ARG A 162 3.57 13.85 -1.56
CA ARG A 162 4.57 13.08 -0.81
C ARG A 162 5.99 13.19 -1.38
N LYS A 163 6.24 14.14 -2.29
CA LYS A 163 7.56 14.39 -2.86
C LYS A 163 8.49 14.98 -1.81
N ILE A 164 9.74 14.51 -1.82
CA ILE A 164 10.83 15.11 -1.05
C ILE A 164 11.38 16.28 -1.86
N LEU A 165 11.00 17.50 -1.49
CA LEU A 165 11.38 18.71 -2.23
C LEU A 165 12.87 19.01 -2.08
N VAL A 166 13.35 18.94 -0.87
CA VAL A 166 14.77 19.08 -0.49
C VAL A 166 15.09 18.18 0.68
N TRP A 167 16.34 17.78 0.80
CA TRP A 167 16.84 16.98 1.92
C TRP A 167 18.32 17.22 2.14
N ASP A 168 18.80 16.84 3.32
CA ASP A 168 20.22 16.76 3.60
C ASP A 168 20.50 15.78 4.74
N LEU A 169 21.79 15.44 4.91
CA LEU A 169 22.30 14.59 5.97
C LEU A 169 23.30 15.41 6.82
N PHE A 170 22.91 15.74 8.05
CA PHE A 170 23.65 16.59 8.96
C PHE A 170 24.34 15.80 10.06
N GLN A 171 25.41 16.34 10.61
CA GLN A 171 26.10 15.78 11.80
C GLN A 171 25.47 16.28 13.09
N THR A 172 24.78 17.41 13.07
CA THR A 172 24.12 18.02 14.23
C THR A 172 22.61 18.23 13.93
N MET A 173 21.82 18.38 14.97
CA MET A 173 20.39 18.69 14.89
C MET A 173 20.15 20.13 15.37
N GLU A 174 20.57 21.09 14.58
CA GLU A 174 20.49 22.52 14.89
C GLU A 174 19.39 23.22 14.06
N GLY A 175 18.85 24.32 14.58
CA GLY A 175 17.87 25.15 13.88
C GLY A 175 18.33 25.58 12.48
N LEU A 176 19.60 26.01 12.40
CA LEU A 176 20.22 26.42 11.13
C LEU A 176 20.09 25.36 10.01
N ASN A 177 20.13 24.07 10.36
CA ASN A 177 20.01 23.00 9.37
C ASN A 177 18.62 23.00 8.69
N ILE A 178 17.57 23.28 9.46
CA ILE A 178 16.21 23.41 8.91
C ILE A 178 16.03 24.72 8.15
N GLU A 179 16.59 25.80 8.65
CA GLU A 179 16.58 27.10 7.98
C GLU A 179 17.18 27.02 6.58
N ILE A 180 18.31 26.31 6.44
CA ILE A 180 18.94 26.03 5.14
C ILE A 180 17.98 25.24 4.23
N LEU A 181 17.32 24.19 4.74
CA LEU A 181 16.41 23.38 3.93
C LEU A 181 15.16 24.17 3.51
N VAL A 182 14.59 24.97 4.41
CA VAL A 182 13.42 25.82 4.09
C VAL A 182 13.79 26.88 3.06
N THR A 183 14.94 27.52 3.19
CA THR A 183 15.45 28.49 2.23
C THR A 183 15.65 27.84 0.86
N ARG A 184 16.33 26.71 0.77
CA ARG A 184 16.51 25.96 -0.48
C ARG A 184 15.18 25.53 -1.11
N ALA A 185 14.20 25.09 -0.30
CA ALA A 185 12.88 24.75 -0.81
C ALA A 185 12.17 25.97 -1.41
N LYS A 186 12.24 27.12 -0.75
CA LYS A 186 11.66 28.36 -1.24
C LYS A 186 12.36 28.89 -2.51
N GLU A 187 13.67 28.74 -2.62
CA GLU A 187 14.43 29.04 -3.82
C GLU A 187 14.01 28.18 -5.03
N LEU A 188 13.76 26.88 -4.80
CA LEU A 188 13.29 25.97 -5.84
C LEU A 188 11.82 26.20 -6.21
N TYR A 189 11.02 26.68 -5.26
CA TYR A 189 9.57 26.93 -5.44
C TYR A 189 9.22 28.35 -4.95
N PRO A 190 9.64 29.38 -5.67
CA PRO A 190 9.51 30.78 -5.23
C PRO A 190 8.06 31.23 -5.02
N ASP A 191 7.13 30.68 -5.82
CA ASP A 191 5.70 31.00 -5.72
C ASP A 191 4.95 30.21 -4.63
N ALA A 192 5.65 29.36 -3.87
CA ALA A 192 5.02 28.59 -2.80
C ALA A 192 4.75 29.45 -1.57
N HIS A 193 3.49 29.49 -1.12
CA HIS A 193 3.06 30.04 0.16
C HIS A 193 2.62 28.92 1.11
N ALA A 194 3.51 27.95 1.27
CA ALA A 194 3.22 26.71 1.98
C ALA A 194 3.09 26.93 3.49
N ARG A 195 2.26 26.11 4.11
CA ARG A 195 2.21 25.96 5.57
C ARG A 195 3.26 24.92 5.97
N ILE A 196 4.27 25.32 6.73
CA ILE A 196 5.27 24.42 7.29
C ILE A 196 4.68 23.73 8.52
N ILE A 197 4.62 22.41 8.49
CA ILE A 197 4.14 21.56 9.58
C ILE A 197 5.32 20.79 10.16
N HIS A 198 5.54 20.96 11.46
CA HIS A 198 6.63 20.34 12.21
C HIS A 198 6.17 19.91 13.60
N ASP A 199 7.00 19.17 14.31
CA ASP A 199 6.83 18.90 15.73
C ASP A 199 7.20 20.14 16.60
N ASN A 200 7.03 20.03 17.92
CA ASN A 200 7.38 21.10 18.86
C ASN A 200 8.88 21.09 19.25
N GLY A 201 9.75 20.59 18.40
CA GLY A 201 11.19 20.62 18.63
C GLY A 201 11.71 22.06 18.77
N ARG A 202 12.69 22.26 19.66
CA ARG A 202 13.26 23.59 19.94
C ARG A 202 13.81 24.29 18.69
N GLN A 203 14.29 23.53 17.72
CA GLN A 203 14.79 24.01 16.43
C GLN A 203 13.72 24.72 15.57
N PHE A 204 12.44 24.44 15.79
CA PHE A 204 11.32 25.03 15.06
C PHE A 204 10.62 26.16 15.83
N THR A 205 10.90 26.32 17.11
CA THR A 205 10.31 27.35 17.97
C THR A 205 11.29 28.50 18.23
N SER A 206 12.47 28.48 17.61
CA SER A 206 13.44 29.56 17.73
C SER A 206 12.92 30.83 17.07
N ARG A 207 13.32 31.98 17.60
CA ARG A 207 12.97 33.29 17.03
C ARG A 207 13.48 33.44 15.60
N GLU A 208 14.72 32.97 15.37
CA GLU A 208 15.39 33.00 14.07
C GLU A 208 14.60 32.25 13.02
N PHE A 209 14.13 31.04 13.34
CA PHE A 209 13.30 30.24 12.43
C PHE A 209 11.96 30.91 12.10
N LEU A 210 11.27 31.44 13.11
CA LEU A 210 9.97 32.11 12.90
C LEU A 210 10.12 33.39 12.05
N GLU A 211 11.18 34.18 12.28
CA GLU A 211 11.50 35.36 11.47
C GLU A 211 11.85 34.97 10.03
N LEU A 212 12.55 33.87 9.80
CA LEU A 212 12.85 33.33 8.47
C LEU A 212 11.57 32.94 7.75
N VAL A 213 10.70 32.14 8.38
CA VAL A 213 9.43 31.67 7.80
C VAL A 213 8.55 32.85 7.38
N ALA A 214 8.43 33.87 8.23
CA ALA A 214 7.69 35.11 7.93
C ALA A 214 8.32 35.88 6.75
N ARG A 215 9.64 36.04 6.72
CA ARG A 215 10.37 36.72 5.64
C ARG A 215 10.20 36.02 4.29
N LEU A 216 10.10 34.68 4.30
CA LEU A 216 9.89 33.87 3.10
C LEU A 216 8.40 33.76 2.69
N GLU A 217 7.51 34.50 3.33
CA GLU A 217 6.06 34.47 3.10
C GLU A 217 5.45 33.08 3.24
N LEU A 218 5.99 32.29 4.17
CA LEU A 218 5.49 30.97 4.52
C LEU A 218 4.67 31.08 5.83
N MET A 219 3.81 30.10 6.06
CA MET A 219 3.05 29.99 7.32
C MET A 219 3.67 28.89 8.18
N GLU A 220 3.70 29.09 9.49
CA GLU A 220 4.13 28.08 10.44
C GLU A 220 2.90 27.47 11.14
N THR A 221 2.96 26.16 11.39
CA THR A 221 2.00 25.47 12.25
C THR A 221 2.70 24.34 12.99
N SER A 222 2.83 24.52 14.29
CA SER A 222 3.29 23.44 15.15
C SER A 222 2.18 22.42 15.38
N THR A 223 2.54 21.16 15.48
CA THR A 223 1.58 20.11 15.86
C THR A 223 1.29 20.22 17.35
N SER A 224 0.02 20.25 17.74
CA SER A 224 -0.37 20.23 19.14
C SER A 224 0.24 19.00 19.84
N PRO A 225 0.71 19.10 21.10
CA PRO A 225 1.32 17.99 21.83
C PRO A 225 0.49 16.70 21.88
N PHE A 226 -0.83 16.81 21.72
CA PHE A 226 -1.79 15.70 21.75
C PHE A 226 -2.31 15.28 20.36
N HIS A 227 -1.78 15.84 19.27
CA HIS A 227 -2.15 15.50 17.90
C HIS A 227 -0.95 15.13 17.03
N PRO A 228 -0.19 14.08 17.36
CA PRO A 228 0.99 13.64 16.60
C PRO A 228 0.64 13.23 15.15
N GLN A 229 -0.64 13.11 14.84
CA GLN A 229 -1.10 12.70 13.50
C GLN A 229 -0.82 13.76 12.41
N SER A 230 -0.59 15.00 12.78
CA SER A 230 -0.34 16.11 11.83
C SER A 230 0.98 15.92 11.09
N ASN A 231 2.03 15.39 11.73
CA ASN A 231 3.33 15.10 11.12
C ASN A 231 3.48 13.66 10.61
N GLY A 232 2.43 12.84 10.69
CA GLY A 232 2.44 11.43 10.30
C GLY A 232 2.80 11.16 8.82
N LYS A 233 2.86 12.20 7.97
CA LYS A 233 3.29 12.08 6.57
C LYS A 233 4.80 11.92 6.48
N VAL A 234 5.55 12.79 7.13
CA VAL A 234 7.02 12.73 7.16
C VAL A 234 7.51 11.58 8.03
N GLU A 235 6.85 11.29 9.16
CA GLU A 235 7.15 10.10 9.98
C GLU A 235 7.04 8.80 9.19
N ARG A 236 5.98 8.68 8.35
CA ARG A 236 5.81 7.51 7.47
C ARG A 236 6.90 7.44 6.41
N MET A 237 7.31 8.56 5.85
CA MET A 237 8.43 8.63 4.92
C MET A 237 9.72 8.19 5.62
N HIS A 238 10.03 8.68 6.81
CA HIS A 238 11.20 8.28 7.60
C HIS A 238 11.19 6.77 7.91
N ARG A 239 10.02 6.20 8.26
CA ARG A 239 9.89 4.75 8.46
C ARG A 239 10.19 3.97 7.18
N THR A 240 9.73 4.48 6.04
CA THR A 240 9.99 3.88 4.73
C THR A 240 11.48 3.93 4.41
N MET A 241 12.13 5.08 4.57
CA MET A 241 13.57 5.26 4.41
C MET A 241 14.37 4.31 5.28
N LYS A 242 14.06 4.24 6.57
CA LYS A 242 14.74 3.32 7.51
C LYS A 242 14.59 1.86 7.11
N THR A 243 13.46 1.47 6.57
CA THR A 243 13.18 0.07 6.20
C THR A 243 13.76 -0.30 4.84
N GLU A 244 13.71 0.62 3.88
CA GLU A 244 14.05 0.33 2.48
C GLU A 244 15.50 0.68 2.15
N GLU A 245 16.15 1.55 2.90
CA GLU A 245 17.53 2.00 2.70
C GLU A 245 18.39 1.72 3.93
N VAL A 246 18.20 2.44 5.05
CA VAL A 246 19.13 2.44 6.18
C VAL A 246 19.38 1.07 6.81
N ARG A 247 18.39 0.19 6.83
CA ARG A 247 18.52 -1.18 7.38
C ARG A 247 19.08 -2.20 6.39
N ARG A 248 19.27 -1.81 5.15
CA ARG A 248 19.68 -2.70 4.07
C ARG A 248 21.09 -2.43 3.57
N ASP A 249 21.60 -1.26 3.89
CA ASP A 249 22.90 -0.82 3.44
C ASP A 249 23.79 -0.41 4.63
N ASP A 250 25.07 -0.67 4.51
CA ASP A 250 26.08 -0.21 5.45
C ASP A 250 26.77 1.03 4.88
N TYR A 251 26.99 2.03 5.72
CA TYR A 251 27.60 3.30 5.32
C TYR A 251 29.03 3.42 5.87
N ASN A 252 29.98 3.68 4.97
CA ASN A 252 31.39 3.89 5.28
C ASN A 252 31.72 5.39 5.45
N GLY A 253 30.97 6.08 6.32
CA GLY A 253 31.11 7.51 6.54
C GLY A 253 30.04 8.35 5.83
N GLY A 254 30.03 9.66 6.13
CA GLY A 254 29.06 10.61 5.57
C GLY A 254 29.14 10.76 4.06
N ASP A 255 30.35 10.70 3.51
CA ASP A 255 30.60 10.84 2.06
C ASP A 255 30.07 9.64 1.27
N ASP A 256 29.99 8.45 1.87
CA ASP A 256 29.34 7.27 1.28
C ASP A 256 27.81 7.28 1.52
N ALA A 257 27.38 7.70 2.69
CA ALA A 257 25.96 7.73 3.06
C ALA A 257 25.15 8.71 2.21
N ARG A 258 25.66 9.91 1.98
CA ARG A 258 24.94 10.98 1.23
C ARG A 258 24.57 10.57 -0.20
N PRO A 259 25.47 10.06 -1.06
CA PRO A 259 25.11 9.60 -2.39
C PRO A 259 24.13 8.42 -2.38
N LYS A 260 24.26 7.48 -1.42
CA LYS A 260 23.34 6.34 -1.28
C LYS A 260 21.93 6.81 -0.95
N MET A 261 21.80 7.70 0.05
CA MET A 261 20.52 8.31 0.39
C MET A 261 19.95 9.15 -0.76
N GLY A 262 20.78 9.86 -1.51
CA GLY A 262 20.35 10.57 -2.72
C GLY A 262 19.75 9.66 -3.78
N ARG A 263 20.35 8.50 -4.02
CA ARG A 263 19.77 7.49 -4.93
C ARG A 263 18.43 6.97 -4.40
N TRP A 264 18.33 6.74 -3.09
CA TRP A 264 17.07 6.33 -2.49
C TRP A 264 16.00 7.42 -2.60
N VAL A 265 16.32 8.69 -2.37
CA VAL A 265 15.37 9.81 -2.53
C VAL A 265 14.88 9.89 -3.98
N ASN A 266 15.78 9.81 -4.96
CA ASN A 266 15.39 9.79 -6.36
C ASN A 266 14.45 8.63 -6.67
N PHE A 267 14.78 7.41 -6.21
CA PHE A 267 13.92 6.26 -6.36
C PHE A 267 12.57 6.45 -5.65
N TYR A 268 12.55 7.04 -4.45
CA TYR A 268 11.35 7.32 -3.69
C TYR A 268 10.41 8.26 -4.44
N ASP A 269 10.93 9.30 -5.08
CA ASP A 269 10.15 10.31 -5.78
C ASP A 269 9.73 9.87 -7.18
N SER A 270 10.61 9.22 -7.94
CA SER A 270 10.39 8.96 -9.38
C SER A 270 9.88 7.54 -9.71
N GLU A 271 10.13 6.55 -8.86
CA GLU A 271 9.83 5.16 -9.19
C GLU A 271 8.92 4.47 -8.15
N ARG A 272 9.00 4.89 -6.90
CA ARG A 272 8.27 4.25 -5.83
C ARG A 272 6.78 4.60 -5.86
N LEU A 273 5.93 3.60 -6.01
CA LEU A 273 4.48 3.78 -5.95
C LEU A 273 3.99 3.97 -4.50
N HIS A 274 3.12 4.92 -4.26
CA HIS A 274 2.62 5.26 -2.93
C HIS A 274 1.12 5.01 -2.77
N SER A 275 0.74 4.17 -1.83
CA SER A 275 -0.67 3.82 -1.58
C SER A 275 -1.55 5.02 -1.21
N ALA A 276 -0.98 6.03 -0.58
CA ALA A 276 -1.70 7.23 -0.15
C ALA A 276 -2.12 8.16 -1.31
N ILE A 277 -1.46 8.02 -2.46
CA ILE A 277 -1.68 8.81 -3.67
C ILE A 277 -2.04 7.92 -4.88
N GLY A 278 -2.85 6.89 -4.64
CA GLY A 278 -3.37 6.03 -5.72
C GLY A 278 -2.33 5.09 -6.35
N TYR A 279 -1.25 4.76 -5.64
CA TYR A 279 -0.12 4.00 -6.19
C TYR A 279 0.54 4.68 -7.39
N LEU A 280 0.58 6.01 -7.40
CA LEU A 280 1.41 6.80 -8.30
C LEU A 280 2.73 7.14 -7.63
N THR A 281 3.68 7.68 -8.40
CA THR A 281 4.91 8.24 -7.85
C THR A 281 4.68 9.67 -7.34
N PRO A 282 5.45 10.13 -6.34
CA PRO A 282 5.40 11.52 -5.90
C PRO A 282 5.61 12.52 -7.02
N ASP A 283 6.54 12.26 -7.95
CA ASP A 283 6.83 13.13 -9.10
C ASP A 283 5.63 13.27 -10.04
N GLU A 284 4.94 12.18 -10.36
CA GLU A 284 3.73 12.21 -11.20
C GLU A 284 2.64 13.08 -10.58
N VAL A 285 2.43 12.92 -9.26
CA VAL A 285 1.39 13.68 -8.54
C VAL A 285 1.78 15.14 -8.38
N PHE A 286 3.05 15.42 -8.06
CA PHE A 286 3.55 16.79 -7.95
C PHE A 286 3.47 17.55 -9.29
N ALA A 287 3.72 16.86 -10.41
CA ALA A 287 3.60 17.39 -11.76
C ALA A 287 2.14 17.52 -12.26
N GLY A 288 1.13 17.20 -11.42
CA GLY A 288 -0.29 17.28 -11.80
C GLY A 288 -0.77 16.17 -12.73
N LYS A 289 0.00 15.10 -12.94
CA LYS A 289 -0.30 14.01 -13.89
C LYS A 289 -1.22 12.92 -13.30
N MET A 290 -1.80 13.14 -12.13
CA MET A 290 -2.58 12.11 -11.42
C MET A 290 -3.74 11.58 -12.27
N GLU A 291 -4.57 12.46 -12.82
CA GLU A 291 -5.75 12.07 -13.60
C GLU A 291 -5.37 11.38 -14.92
N GLU A 292 -4.34 11.87 -15.61
CA GLU A 292 -3.79 11.26 -16.82
C GLU A 292 -3.35 9.82 -16.55
N ARG A 293 -2.53 9.60 -15.52
CA ARG A 293 -2.01 8.28 -15.18
C ARG A 293 -3.10 7.30 -14.75
N LEU A 294 -4.10 7.80 -14.01
CA LEU A 294 -5.26 6.98 -13.64
C LEU A 294 -6.13 6.63 -14.85
N ALA A 295 -6.26 7.54 -15.83
CA ALA A 295 -6.96 7.28 -17.09
C ALA A 295 -6.24 6.22 -17.92
N GLU A 296 -4.91 6.33 -18.11
CA GLU A 296 -4.10 5.31 -18.79
C GLU A 296 -4.24 3.91 -18.16
N ARG A 297 -4.24 3.82 -16.83
CA ARG A 297 -4.44 2.54 -16.13
C ARG A 297 -5.84 1.97 -16.38
N ARG A 298 -6.87 2.81 -16.40
CA ARG A 298 -8.25 2.38 -16.74
C ARG A 298 -8.32 1.82 -18.15
N GLU A 299 -7.67 2.48 -19.10
CA GLU A 299 -7.61 2.06 -20.50
C GLU A 299 -6.88 0.72 -20.64
N LYS A 300 -5.69 0.57 -20.06
CA LYS A 300 -4.95 -0.70 -20.04
C LYS A 300 -5.78 -1.85 -19.47
N MET A 301 -6.51 -1.61 -18.37
CA MET A 301 -7.39 -2.60 -17.76
C MET A 301 -8.57 -2.97 -18.68
N TYR A 302 -9.17 -1.98 -19.35
CA TYR A 302 -10.24 -2.20 -20.31
C TYR A 302 -9.78 -3.07 -21.48
N HIS A 303 -8.64 -2.74 -22.09
CA HIS A 303 -8.09 -3.52 -23.20
C HIS A 303 -7.76 -4.95 -22.79
N ALA A 304 -7.18 -5.15 -21.60
CA ALA A 304 -6.90 -6.48 -21.08
C ALA A 304 -8.19 -7.30 -20.87
N ASP A 305 -9.25 -6.70 -20.33
CA ASP A 305 -10.54 -7.39 -20.15
C ASP A 305 -11.17 -7.78 -21.50
N ARG A 306 -11.06 -6.93 -22.53
CA ARG A 306 -11.53 -7.24 -23.89
C ARG A 306 -10.72 -8.37 -24.54
N ALA A 307 -9.41 -8.35 -24.40
CA ALA A 307 -8.52 -9.43 -24.90
C ALA A 307 -8.87 -10.78 -24.28
N ARG A 308 -9.14 -10.81 -22.96
CA ARG A 308 -9.59 -12.03 -22.25
C ARG A 308 -10.93 -12.54 -22.79
N GLN A 309 -11.89 -11.64 -23.02
CA GLN A 309 -13.20 -12.01 -23.58
C GLN A 309 -13.04 -12.69 -24.95
N THR A 310 -12.22 -12.12 -25.83
CA THR A 310 -11.93 -12.70 -27.15
C THR A 310 -11.24 -14.06 -27.02
N TYR A 311 -10.22 -14.15 -26.16
CA TYR A 311 -9.47 -15.39 -25.90
C TYR A 311 -10.39 -16.55 -25.47
N TRP A 312 -11.29 -16.30 -24.51
CA TRP A 312 -12.18 -17.34 -23.98
C TRP A 312 -13.33 -17.66 -24.91
N ARG A 313 -13.84 -16.68 -25.67
CA ARG A 313 -14.86 -16.91 -26.69
C ARG A 313 -14.35 -17.89 -27.76
N ASN A 314 -13.16 -17.69 -28.28
CA ASN A 314 -12.58 -18.54 -29.32
C ASN A 314 -12.22 -19.96 -28.84
N ARG A 315 -12.35 -20.26 -27.56
CA ARG A 315 -12.09 -21.61 -27.00
C ARG A 315 -13.35 -22.30 -26.49
N GLN A 316 -14.49 -21.68 -26.61
CA GLN A 316 -15.80 -22.26 -26.28
C GLN A 316 -16.53 -22.72 -27.54
N THR A 317 -16.02 -22.36 -28.70
CA THR A 317 -16.40 -22.94 -30.03
C THR A 317 -15.51 -24.11 -30.36
#